data_0036b0ea474e773761963d542bccd776
#
_entry.id   0036b0ea474e773761963d542bccd776
#
_cell.length_a   1.000
_cell.length_b   1.000
_cell.length_c   1.000
_cell.angle_alpha   90.00
_cell.angle_beta   90.00
_cell.angle_gamma   90.00
#
_symmetry.space_group_name_H-M   'P 1'
#
loop_
_entity.id
_entity.type
_entity.pdbx_description
1 polymer ?
#
loop_
_entity_poly.entity_id
_entity_poly.type
_entity_poly.pdbx_seq_one_letter_code
_entity_poly.pdbx_strand_id
1 'polypeptide(L)'
;GKRIIYPSDEWYLKAGRPIPPAEFYEDFDQLENGVGMMRLFEDEFRAELDRPHRIYGTKQIDVVTGTMAGPLITEMMNELHRQYPMIDVKVHVVKNNFFGGNVGVAGLVTATDIIAQCEGKLESGTWASRCHAAGRKRYVPR
;
A
#
# COMPACT_ATOMS: atom_id res chain seq x y z
N GLY A 1 10.76 11.94 27.57
CA GLY A 1 9.57 11.25 28.07
C GLY A 1 8.99 10.43 26.95
N LYS A 2 8.49 9.24 27.25
CA LYS A 2 7.80 8.41 26.25
C LYS A 2 6.54 9.12 25.76
N ARG A 3 6.29 9.03 24.45
CA ARG A 3 5.07 9.53 23.83
C ARG A 3 3.93 8.59 24.18
N ILE A 4 2.77 9.14 24.53
CA ILE A 4 1.61 8.35 25.02
C ILE A 4 0.50 8.31 23.95
N ILE A 5 0.47 9.26 23.03
CA ILE A 5 -0.56 9.38 22.01
C ILE A 5 0.08 9.38 20.63
N TYR A 6 -0.37 8.45 19.79
CA TYR A 6 0.02 8.32 18.39
C TYR A 6 -1.23 8.41 17.52
N PRO A 7 -1.36 9.45 16.69
CA PRO A 7 -2.41 9.45 15.67
C PRO A 7 -2.17 8.33 14.65
N SER A 8 -3.23 7.70 14.17
CA SER A 8 -3.11 6.75 13.05
C SER A 8 -2.69 7.49 11.77
N ASP A 9 -2.08 6.75 10.85
CA ASP A 9 -1.61 7.28 9.56
C ASP A 9 -2.74 7.96 8.78
N GLU A 10 -3.97 7.48 8.94
CA GLU A 10 -5.18 8.06 8.35
C GLU A 10 -5.35 9.54 8.66
N TRP A 11 -5.05 9.97 9.87
CA TRP A 11 -5.18 11.37 10.27
C TRP A 11 -4.18 12.26 9.55
N TYR A 12 -2.95 11.79 9.36
CA TYR A 12 -1.94 12.53 8.59
C TYR A 12 -2.35 12.66 7.13
N LEU A 13 -2.80 11.57 6.52
CA LEU A 13 -3.26 11.56 5.13
C LEU A 13 -4.48 12.47 4.92
N LYS A 14 -5.48 12.41 5.78
CA LYS A 14 -6.66 13.30 5.73
C LYS A 14 -6.32 14.77 5.93
N ALA A 15 -5.34 15.06 6.77
CA ALA A 15 -4.87 16.42 7.02
C ALA A 15 -3.91 16.95 5.95
N GLY A 16 -3.56 16.14 4.93
CA GLY A 16 -2.55 16.48 3.93
C GLY A 16 -1.17 16.70 4.54
N ARG A 17 -0.87 16.01 5.64
CA ARG A 17 0.41 16.10 6.33
C ARG A 17 1.28 14.90 5.98
N PRO A 18 2.60 15.09 5.88
CA PRO A 18 3.52 13.97 5.67
C PRO A 18 3.45 12.99 6.84
N ILE A 19 3.58 11.71 6.53
CA ILE A 19 3.73 10.66 7.53
C ILE A 19 5.03 10.92 8.32
N PRO A 20 5.00 10.89 9.66
CA PRO A 20 6.19 11.09 10.47
C PRO A 20 7.32 10.12 10.14
N PRO A 21 8.58 10.44 10.43
CA PRO A 21 9.71 9.53 10.26
C PRO A 21 9.65 8.37 11.27
N ALA A 22 10.43 7.32 11.00
CA ALA A 22 10.40 6.08 11.78
C ALA A 22 10.63 6.29 13.29
N GLU A 23 11.54 7.21 13.65
CA GLU A 23 11.88 7.52 15.03
C GLU A 23 10.69 8.07 15.84
N PHE A 24 9.67 8.58 15.14
CA PHE A 24 8.43 9.04 15.77
C PHE A 24 7.65 7.89 16.40
N TYR A 25 7.72 6.71 15.79
CA TYR A 25 6.91 5.54 16.14
C TYR A 25 7.58 4.60 17.13
N GLU A 26 8.79 4.93 17.60
CA GLU A 26 9.58 4.10 18.53
C GLU A 26 9.72 2.66 17.98
N ASP A 27 9.16 1.66 18.67
CA ASP A 27 9.23 0.25 18.28
C ASP A 27 8.03 -0.20 17.39
N PHE A 28 7.22 0.73 16.89
CA PHE A 28 6.02 0.45 16.08
C PHE A 28 4.99 -0.45 16.78
N ASP A 29 4.82 -0.30 18.07
CA ASP A 29 3.97 -1.14 18.92
C ASP A 29 2.48 -1.14 18.54
N GLN A 30 2.03 -0.22 17.69
CA GLN A 30 0.63 -0.02 17.34
C GLN A 30 0.32 -0.16 15.84
N LEU A 31 1.10 -0.95 15.13
CA LEU A 31 0.89 -1.19 13.68
C LEU A 31 -0.51 -1.72 13.38
N GLU A 32 -1.05 -2.59 14.23
CA GLU A 32 -2.40 -3.16 14.08
C GLU A 32 -3.51 -2.08 14.13
N ASN A 33 -3.22 -0.96 14.77
CA ASN A 33 -4.11 0.20 14.85
C ASN A 33 -3.88 1.22 13.72
N GLY A 34 -3.06 0.87 12.72
CA GLY A 34 -2.72 1.75 11.60
C GLY A 34 -1.82 2.92 11.99
N VAL A 35 -1.00 2.74 13.04
CA VAL A 35 -0.02 3.73 13.49
C VAL A 35 1.35 3.35 12.99
N GLY A 36 1.92 4.14 12.07
CA GLY A 36 3.24 3.92 11.49
C GLY A 36 3.30 2.84 10.40
N MET A 37 2.19 2.22 10.06
CA MET A 37 2.15 1.16 9.03
C MET A 37 2.62 1.67 7.66
N MET A 38 2.18 2.86 7.28
CA MET A 38 2.58 3.48 6.01
C MET A 38 4.07 3.83 6.00
N ARG A 39 4.60 4.31 7.13
CA ARG A 39 6.04 4.59 7.28
C ARG A 39 6.86 3.32 7.15
N LEU A 40 6.50 2.28 7.89
CA LEU A 40 7.21 1.00 7.84
C LEU A 40 7.20 0.43 6.41
N PHE A 41 6.04 0.45 5.76
CA PHE A 41 5.91 -0.04 4.38
C PHE A 41 6.77 0.76 3.40
N GLU A 42 6.80 2.09 3.52
CA GLU A 42 7.62 2.96 2.69
C GLU A 42 9.12 2.69 2.88
N ASP A 43 9.56 2.55 4.13
CA ASP A 43 10.96 2.30 4.47
C ASP A 43 11.42 0.91 4.00
N GLU A 44 10.59 -0.12 4.19
CA GLU A 44 10.86 -1.48 3.69
C GLU A 44 10.90 -1.52 2.16
N PHE A 45 9.97 -0.82 1.50
CA PHE A 45 9.96 -0.74 0.04
C PHE A 45 11.25 -0.10 -0.50
N ARG A 46 11.67 1.04 0.06
CA ARG A 46 12.90 1.72 -0.37
C ARG A 46 14.13 0.89 -0.08
N ALA A 47 14.20 0.27 1.11
CA ALA A 47 15.30 -0.63 1.46
C ALA A 47 15.39 -1.83 0.50
N GLU A 48 14.26 -2.35 0.01
CA GLU A 48 14.25 -3.41 -0.98
C GLU A 48 14.60 -2.88 -2.38
N LEU A 49 14.13 -1.69 -2.74
CA LEU A 49 14.43 -1.05 -4.02
C LEU A 49 15.94 -0.75 -4.16
N ASP A 50 16.61 -0.40 -3.07
CA ASP A 50 18.06 -0.14 -3.04
C ASP A 50 18.91 -1.40 -3.22
N ARG A 51 18.31 -2.59 -3.08
CA ARG A 51 19.01 -3.85 -3.35
C ARG A 51 19.09 -4.11 -4.85
N PRO A 52 20.21 -4.63 -5.35
CA PRO A 52 20.33 -4.96 -6.75
C PRO A 52 19.46 -6.16 -7.11
N HIS A 53 18.50 -5.98 -8.00
CA HIS A 53 17.64 -7.05 -8.51
C HIS A 53 17.93 -7.33 -9.99
N ARG A 54 17.98 -8.62 -10.34
CA ARG A 54 18.01 -9.06 -11.73
C ARG A 54 16.59 -9.38 -12.19
N ILE A 55 16.07 -8.57 -13.09
CA ILE A 55 14.72 -8.75 -13.63
C ILE A 55 14.85 -9.23 -15.07
N TYR A 56 14.19 -10.34 -15.36
CA TYR A 56 14.18 -10.94 -16.68
C TYR A 56 12.84 -10.69 -17.39
N GLY A 57 12.93 -10.11 -18.58
CA GLY A 57 11.77 -9.79 -19.40
C GLY A 57 10.92 -8.64 -18.84
N THR A 58 9.91 -8.26 -19.60
CA THR A 58 8.94 -7.24 -19.21
C THR A 58 7.93 -7.83 -18.24
N LYS A 59 7.56 -7.08 -17.21
CA LYS A 59 6.51 -7.45 -16.24
C LYS A 59 5.43 -6.38 -16.24
N GLN A 60 4.19 -6.82 -16.28
CA GLN A 60 3.01 -5.98 -16.04
C GLN A 60 2.38 -6.37 -14.72
N ILE A 61 2.15 -5.41 -13.85
CA ILE A 61 1.65 -5.62 -12.49
C ILE A 61 0.52 -4.63 -12.25
N ASP A 62 -0.62 -5.16 -11.82
CA ASP A 62 -1.72 -4.34 -11.32
C ASP A 62 -1.68 -4.32 -9.78
N VAL A 63 -1.64 -3.14 -9.19
CA VAL A 63 -1.69 -2.94 -7.75
C VAL A 63 -3.04 -2.32 -7.39
N VAL A 64 -3.77 -2.96 -6.50
CA VAL A 64 -5.07 -2.46 -6.02
C VAL A 64 -4.91 -1.91 -4.60
N THR A 65 -5.39 -0.70 -4.36
CA THR A 65 -5.31 -0.04 -3.06
C THR A 65 -6.54 0.82 -2.78
N GLY A 66 -6.71 1.25 -1.53
CA GLY A 66 -7.76 2.19 -1.13
C GLY A 66 -7.41 3.64 -1.44
N THR A 67 -8.42 4.51 -1.35
CA THR A 67 -8.29 5.93 -1.72
C THR A 67 -7.26 6.69 -0.91
N MET A 68 -7.03 6.31 0.35
CA MET A 68 -6.10 7.02 1.23
C MET A 68 -4.64 6.69 0.94
N ALA A 69 -4.33 5.43 0.69
CA ALA A 69 -2.98 5.00 0.36
C ALA A 69 -2.63 5.23 -1.12
N GLY A 70 -3.64 5.46 -1.97
CA GLY A 70 -3.48 5.61 -3.42
C GLY A 70 -2.35 6.54 -3.84
N PRO A 71 -2.28 7.80 -3.36
CA PRO A 71 -1.21 8.73 -3.73
C PRO A 71 0.18 8.21 -3.40
N LEU A 72 0.40 7.71 -2.18
CA LEU A 72 1.70 7.17 -1.76
C LEU A 72 2.09 5.94 -2.57
N ILE A 73 1.17 4.99 -2.74
CA ILE A 73 1.43 3.78 -3.53
C ILE A 73 1.76 4.15 -4.99
N THR A 74 1.06 5.13 -5.56
CA THR A 74 1.34 5.57 -6.93
C THR A 74 2.74 6.18 -7.04
N GLU A 75 3.16 6.98 -6.08
CA GLU A 75 4.50 7.55 -6.05
C GLU A 75 5.59 6.47 -5.95
N MET A 76 5.40 5.51 -5.06
CA MET A 76 6.32 4.37 -4.89
C MET A 76 6.41 3.50 -6.17
N MET A 77 5.29 3.23 -6.83
CA MET A 77 5.29 2.47 -8.09
C MET A 77 5.95 3.24 -9.23
N ASN A 78 5.81 4.56 -9.27
CA ASN A 78 6.55 5.39 -10.22
C ASN A 78 8.06 5.38 -9.93
N GLU A 79 8.47 5.33 -8.67
CA GLU A 79 9.87 5.17 -8.27
C GLU A 79 10.43 3.82 -8.73
N LEU A 80 9.68 2.73 -8.50
CA LEU A 80 10.00 1.40 -9.00
C LEU A 80 10.18 1.39 -10.53
N HIS A 81 9.24 1.98 -11.27
CA HIS A 81 9.32 2.02 -12.73
C HIS A 81 10.52 2.82 -13.24
N ARG A 82 10.87 3.94 -12.58
CA ARG A 82 12.08 4.72 -12.92
C ARG A 82 13.36 3.90 -12.76
N GLN A 83 13.44 3.07 -11.73
CA GLN A 83 14.62 2.23 -11.48
C GLN A 83 14.63 0.97 -12.33
N TYR A 84 13.45 0.40 -12.59
CA TYR A 84 13.26 -0.81 -13.39
C TYR A 84 12.23 -0.59 -14.51
N PRO A 85 12.60 0.06 -15.63
CA PRO A 85 11.65 0.40 -16.71
C PRO A 85 10.96 -0.81 -17.35
N MET A 86 11.49 -2.03 -17.17
CA MET A 86 10.86 -3.26 -17.65
C MET A 86 9.68 -3.71 -16.79
N ILE A 87 9.46 -3.07 -15.62
CA ILE A 87 8.30 -3.30 -14.78
C ILE A 87 7.31 -2.18 -15.03
N ASP A 88 6.19 -2.52 -15.65
CA ASP A 88 5.05 -1.63 -15.82
C ASP A 88 4.03 -1.88 -14.72
N VAL A 89 3.69 -0.85 -13.96
CA VAL A 89 2.77 -0.97 -12.83
C VAL A 89 1.57 -0.06 -13.01
N LYS A 90 0.37 -0.65 -13.00
CA LYS A 90 -0.88 0.08 -12.97
C LYS A 90 -1.45 0.09 -11.55
N VAL A 91 -1.68 1.27 -10.98
CA VAL A 91 -2.28 1.41 -9.66
C VAL A 91 -3.77 1.69 -9.80
N HIS A 92 -4.58 0.81 -9.26
CA HIS A 92 -6.04 0.92 -9.22
C HIS A 92 -6.47 1.38 -7.83
N VAL A 93 -6.91 2.62 -7.75
CA VAL A 93 -7.42 3.20 -6.50
C VAL A 93 -8.91 2.91 -6.40
N VAL A 94 -9.28 2.06 -5.45
CA VAL A 94 -10.65 1.58 -5.25
C VAL A 94 -11.34 2.34 -4.13
N LYS A 95 -12.52 2.88 -4.42
CA LYS A 95 -13.38 3.52 -3.43
C LYS A 95 -14.12 2.44 -2.64
N ASN A 96 -14.11 2.55 -1.32
CA ASN A 96 -14.85 1.66 -0.45
C ASN A 96 -16.34 2.06 -0.41
N ASN A 97 -17.16 1.44 -1.24
CA ASN A 97 -18.60 1.69 -1.27
C ASN A 97 -19.34 0.82 -0.25
N PHE A 98 -18.81 -0.36 0.07
CA PHE A 98 -19.42 -1.31 1.00
C PHE A 98 -19.58 -0.73 2.42
N PHE A 99 -18.54 -0.04 2.92
CA PHE A 99 -18.60 0.61 4.24
C PHE A 99 -18.95 2.11 4.16
N GLY A 100 -19.47 2.56 3.01
CA GLY A 100 -19.75 3.98 2.79
C GLY A 100 -18.49 4.77 2.42
N GLY A 101 -18.52 5.53 1.36
CA GLY A 101 -17.37 6.15 0.68
C GLY A 101 -16.40 7.02 1.49
N ASN A 102 -16.61 7.16 2.80
CA ASN A 102 -15.73 7.89 3.71
C ASN A 102 -14.61 7.01 4.30
N VAL A 103 -14.67 5.69 4.13
CA VAL A 103 -13.65 4.75 4.60
C VAL A 103 -12.63 4.53 3.50
N GLY A 104 -11.48 5.17 3.60
CA GLY A 104 -10.42 5.13 2.57
C GLY A 104 -9.28 4.16 2.86
N VAL A 105 -9.34 3.42 3.97
CA VAL A 105 -8.26 2.52 4.42
C VAL A 105 -8.16 1.30 3.50
N ALA A 106 -6.98 1.03 2.97
CA ALA A 106 -6.75 -0.06 2.01
C ALA A 106 -7.14 -1.45 2.56
N GLY A 107 -6.92 -1.69 3.85
CA GLY A 107 -7.24 -2.95 4.51
C GLY A 107 -8.73 -3.26 4.62
N LEU A 108 -9.60 -2.27 4.43
CA LEU A 108 -11.06 -2.42 4.47
C LEU A 108 -11.71 -2.44 3.08
N VAL A 109 -10.93 -2.36 2.00
CA VAL A 109 -11.46 -2.51 0.64
C VAL A 109 -11.93 -3.95 0.45
N THR A 110 -13.19 -4.10 0.08
CA THR A 110 -13.83 -5.42 -0.07
C THR A 110 -13.60 -6.01 -1.46
N ALA A 111 -13.67 -7.33 -1.57
CA ALA A 111 -13.61 -8.01 -2.86
C ALA A 111 -14.72 -7.54 -3.80
N THR A 112 -15.92 -7.23 -3.26
CA THR A 112 -17.05 -6.70 -4.05
C THR A 112 -16.70 -5.37 -4.69
N ASP A 113 -16.07 -4.45 -3.93
CA ASP A 113 -15.65 -3.16 -4.46
C ASP A 113 -14.53 -3.29 -5.50
N ILE A 114 -13.58 -4.21 -5.27
CA ILE A 114 -12.50 -4.49 -6.22
C ILE A 114 -13.08 -5.02 -7.54
N ILE A 115 -13.94 -6.03 -7.48
CA ILE A 115 -14.57 -6.60 -8.67
C ILE A 115 -15.34 -5.54 -9.43
N ALA A 116 -16.23 -4.80 -8.75
CA ALA A 116 -17.08 -3.79 -9.40
C ALA A 116 -16.31 -2.67 -10.08
N GLN A 117 -15.14 -2.29 -9.57
CA GLN A 117 -14.37 -1.15 -10.08
C GLN A 117 -13.20 -1.53 -10.97
N CYS A 118 -12.71 -2.77 -10.85
CA CYS A 118 -11.54 -3.27 -11.58
C CYS A 118 -11.86 -4.37 -12.59
N GLU A 119 -13.11 -4.84 -12.68
CA GLU A 119 -13.49 -5.86 -13.64
C GLU A 119 -13.15 -5.44 -15.08
N GLY A 120 -12.48 -6.32 -15.81
CA GLY A 120 -12.01 -6.06 -17.18
C GLY A 120 -10.83 -5.09 -17.30
N LYS A 121 -10.29 -4.58 -16.19
CA LYS A 121 -9.13 -3.67 -16.17
C LYS A 121 -7.85 -4.35 -15.66
N LEU A 122 -7.98 -5.48 -14.97
CA LEU A 122 -6.86 -6.21 -14.39
C LEU A 122 -6.29 -7.18 -15.42
N GLU A 123 -4.98 -7.17 -15.54
CA GLU A 123 -4.23 -8.14 -16.36
C GLU A 123 -3.81 -9.36 -15.51
N SER A 124 -3.34 -10.43 -16.16
CA SER A 124 -2.84 -11.60 -15.45
C SER A 124 -1.57 -11.24 -14.67
N GLY A 125 -1.60 -11.36 -13.36
CA GLY A 125 -0.47 -10.99 -12.48
C GLY A 125 -0.84 -9.96 -11.41
N THR A 126 -2.13 -9.73 -11.20
CA THR A 126 -2.66 -8.76 -10.24
C THR A 126 -2.22 -9.02 -8.80
N TRP A 127 -1.72 -7.97 -8.16
CA TRP A 127 -1.39 -7.95 -6.74
C TRP A 127 -2.35 -7.02 -5.99
N ALA A 128 -3.06 -7.58 -5.02
CA ALA A 128 -3.83 -6.76 -4.09
C ALA A 128 -2.96 -6.44 -2.87
N SER A 129 -2.75 -5.15 -2.59
CA SER A 129 -2.10 -4.72 -1.37
C SER A 129 -2.98 -5.07 -0.17
N ARG A 130 -2.66 -6.15 0.53
CA ARG A 130 -3.22 -6.42 1.85
C ARG A 130 -2.42 -5.63 2.87
N CYS A 131 -2.91 -4.49 3.27
CA CYS A 131 -2.56 -3.93 4.56
C CYS A 131 -3.27 -4.74 5.67
N HIS A 132 -2.81 -5.96 5.91
CA HIS A 132 -3.12 -6.71 7.12
C HIS A 132 -1.80 -7.15 7.72
N ALA A 133 -1.41 -6.49 8.77
CA ALA A 133 -0.57 -7.08 9.78
C ALA A 133 -1.38 -8.27 10.35
N ALA A 134 -0.99 -9.45 10.05
CA ALA A 134 -1.03 -10.70 10.79
C ALA A 134 -1.24 -11.89 9.85
N GLY A 135 -0.28 -12.79 9.85
CA GLY A 135 -0.46 -14.16 9.41
C GLY A 135 -0.06 -14.43 7.96
N ARG A 136 1.18 -14.86 7.81
CA ARG A 136 1.71 -15.53 6.62
C ARG A 136 0.72 -16.52 6.03
N LYS A 137 0.17 -16.22 4.87
CA LYS A 137 -0.14 -17.25 3.88
C LYS A 137 0.04 -16.60 2.50
N ARG A 138 1.10 -16.98 1.82
CA ARG A 138 1.27 -16.70 0.40
C ARG A 138 0.15 -17.43 -0.35
N TYR A 139 -0.72 -16.69 -0.98
CA TYR A 139 -1.59 -17.24 -2.00
C TYR A 139 -0.81 -17.20 -3.32
N VAL A 140 -0.40 -18.35 -3.81
CA VAL A 140 0.08 -18.55 -5.17
C VAL A 140 -1.11 -19.10 -5.96
N PRO A 141 -1.66 -18.37 -6.93
CA PRO A 141 -2.65 -18.97 -7.84
C PRO A 141 -1.93 -20.02 -8.70
N ARG A 142 -2.57 -21.15 -8.87
CA ARG A 142 -2.17 -22.18 -9.84
C ARG A 142 -2.47 -21.72 -11.25
#